data_0e6b75936c7a2da10e116fd9b5db91fc
#
_entry.id   0e6b75936c7a2da10e116fd9b5db91fc
#
_cell.length_a   1.000
_cell.length_b   1.000
_cell.length_c   1.000
_cell.angle_alpha   90.00
_cell.angle_beta   90.00
_cell.angle_gamma   90.00
#
_symmetry.space_group_name_H-M   'P 1'
#
loop_
_entity.id
_entity.type
_entity.pdbx_description
1 polymer ?
#
loop_
_entity_poly.entity_id
_entity_poly.type
_entity_poly.pdbx_seq_one_letter_code
_entity_poly.pdbx_strand_id
1 'polypeptide(L)'
;MKNLLRFLKGYYKESILAPTFKMLEAIFELLVPVAVTVIIDDGINGGDTNKIWLMCGAMLLLAVIGLTCAVCAQYFAAKAAVGFAAKLRSALFKKIQGFSYAMTDKVGTATLVTRMTSDVNAVQTGVNMFLRLFMRSPFIVFGAMICALMIDVKLGLIFIGVIIILAIIVFGIMLISISMHKKIQKRLDGVVSKVRENYNGTRVVRAFNKEDEEIANFDEKIDSHNKLQRFAGRISALMNPLTYLVINFAIILLIRNGAWQVNVGGITQGELVALFNYMSQILVELIKLASLIITLNKASASAQRISNVFDMPDDIEFNVDKEHDDSDFVVKFENVSFKYSKNSDDNVIDNISFSVKKGQTIGIIGGTGSGKTTLINVLSGFYHADNGTVLVCGKNASLLTEEDRRKIFGIVPQKASLFAGTIKSNMLMANENASDEDIWAALDLARAKDFVEEKTDALDEPVTQNGNNFSGGQKQRLTIARALVKKPEILILDDSASALDYATEAALRKNIASLPYDPTVFIVSQRASSIMHADTIIVLNDGAVAGIGTHDELINSCDLYKEIYDTQFSKGGVQ
;
A
#
# COMPACT_ATOMS: atom_id res chain seq x y z
N MET A 1 12.00 -4.13 -12.23
CA MET A 1 11.72 -2.95 -13.07
C MET A 1 11.30 -3.26 -14.51
N LYS A 2 11.99 -4.14 -15.24
CA LYS A 2 11.59 -4.49 -16.64
C LYS A 2 10.11 -4.91 -16.75
N ASN A 3 9.60 -5.70 -15.82
CA ASN A 3 8.21 -6.18 -15.83
C ASN A 3 7.16 -5.05 -15.70
N LEU A 4 7.52 -3.93 -15.05
CA LEU A 4 6.60 -2.80 -14.88
C LEU A 4 6.54 -1.90 -16.12
N LEU A 5 7.57 -1.91 -16.99
CA LEU A 5 7.57 -1.12 -18.23
C LEU A 5 6.46 -1.54 -19.19
N ARG A 6 5.93 -2.76 -19.06
CA ARG A 6 4.74 -3.20 -19.82
C ARG A 6 3.53 -2.28 -19.66
N PHE A 7 3.41 -1.57 -18.52
CA PHE A 7 2.31 -0.64 -18.27
C PHE A 7 2.46 0.70 -19.01
N LEU A 8 3.63 0.99 -19.60
CA LEU A 8 3.82 2.07 -20.56
C LEU A 8 3.22 1.77 -21.93
N LYS A 9 2.83 0.51 -22.19
CA LYS A 9 2.17 0.12 -23.44
C LYS A 9 0.90 0.94 -23.65
N GLY A 10 0.84 1.67 -24.78
CA GLY A 10 -0.22 2.64 -25.10
C GLY A 10 0.17 4.10 -24.85
N TYR A 11 1.34 4.36 -24.24
CA TYR A 11 1.90 5.72 -24.05
C TYR A 11 3.30 5.85 -24.68
N TYR A 12 3.63 4.99 -25.66
CA TYR A 12 4.95 5.03 -26.32
C TYR A 12 5.19 6.34 -27.07
N LYS A 13 4.14 6.87 -27.74
CA LYS A 13 4.24 8.14 -28.46
C LYS A 13 4.62 9.28 -27.51
N GLU A 14 3.91 9.39 -26.39
CA GLU A 14 4.16 10.39 -25.38
C GLU A 14 5.54 10.20 -24.71
N SER A 15 5.95 8.96 -24.50
CA SER A 15 7.26 8.64 -23.91
C SER A 15 8.45 8.96 -24.82
N ILE A 16 8.24 9.03 -26.14
CA ILE A 16 9.24 9.46 -27.11
C ILE A 16 9.18 10.98 -27.33
N LEU A 17 7.96 11.52 -27.48
CA LEU A 17 7.78 12.95 -27.76
C LEU A 17 8.27 13.83 -26.61
N ALA A 18 8.07 13.40 -25.34
CA ALA A 18 8.51 14.18 -24.19
C ALA A 18 10.03 14.44 -24.16
N PRO A 19 10.91 13.43 -24.24
CA PRO A 19 12.34 13.64 -24.34
C PRO A 19 12.76 14.41 -25.60
N THR A 20 12.10 14.16 -26.75
CA THR A 20 12.41 14.84 -28.02
C THR A 20 12.18 16.34 -27.90
N PHE A 21 11.03 16.77 -27.37
CA PHE A 21 10.78 18.21 -27.14
C PHE A 21 11.73 18.79 -26.08
N LYS A 22 12.14 18.01 -25.08
CA LYS A 22 13.14 18.46 -24.10
C LYS A 22 14.54 18.59 -24.70
N MET A 23 14.90 17.77 -25.65
CA MET A 23 16.16 17.93 -26.40
C MET A 23 16.12 19.15 -27.33
N LEU A 24 15.00 19.40 -28.04
CA LEU A 24 14.83 20.60 -28.85
C LEU A 24 14.94 21.88 -28.01
N GLU A 25 14.25 21.92 -26.84
CA GLU A 25 14.39 23.00 -25.87
C GLU A 25 15.86 23.24 -25.50
N ALA A 26 16.61 22.16 -25.20
CA ALA A 26 18.02 22.25 -24.85
C ALA A 26 18.90 22.79 -26.01
N ILE A 27 18.59 22.40 -27.26
CA ILE A 27 19.29 22.95 -28.45
C ILE A 27 19.07 24.48 -28.55
N PHE A 28 17.81 24.92 -28.43
CA PHE A 28 17.50 26.35 -28.50
C PHE A 28 18.16 27.14 -27.36
N GLU A 29 18.24 26.56 -26.15
CA GLU A 29 18.93 27.17 -25.01
C GLU A 29 20.44 27.33 -25.25
N LEU A 30 21.07 26.35 -25.92
CA LEU A 30 22.50 26.43 -26.32
C LEU A 30 22.76 27.43 -27.44
N LEU A 31 21.77 27.81 -28.25
CA LEU A 31 21.89 28.81 -29.30
C LEU A 31 21.80 30.24 -28.77
N VAL A 32 21.24 30.47 -27.59
CA VAL A 32 21.11 31.81 -27.01
C VAL A 32 22.48 32.50 -26.82
N PRO A 33 23.52 31.85 -26.24
CA PRO A 33 24.84 32.46 -26.13
C PRO A 33 25.46 32.82 -27.48
N VAL A 34 25.20 32.05 -28.54
CA VAL A 34 25.67 32.37 -29.91
C VAL A 34 25.01 33.65 -30.42
N ALA A 35 23.71 33.83 -30.21
CA ALA A 35 23.03 35.07 -30.58
C ALA A 35 23.59 36.28 -29.82
N VAL A 36 23.95 36.11 -28.53
CA VAL A 36 24.58 37.14 -27.72
C VAL A 36 25.96 37.50 -28.28
N THR A 37 26.76 36.54 -28.77
CA THR A 37 28.04 36.78 -29.43
C THR A 37 27.86 37.75 -30.61
N VAL A 38 26.92 37.49 -31.51
CA VAL A 38 26.64 38.33 -32.67
C VAL A 38 26.18 39.74 -32.26
N ILE A 39 25.38 39.88 -31.20
CA ILE A 39 24.96 41.18 -30.67
C ILE A 39 26.17 42.00 -30.22
N ILE A 40 27.11 41.38 -29.51
CA ILE A 40 28.26 42.07 -28.97
C ILE A 40 29.26 42.43 -30.08
N ASP A 41 29.60 41.44 -30.90
CA ASP A 41 30.70 41.60 -31.86
C ASP A 41 30.29 42.44 -33.08
N ASP A 42 29.20 42.09 -33.73
CA ASP A 42 28.75 42.78 -34.95
C ASP A 42 27.86 43.98 -34.62
N GLY A 43 27.01 43.85 -33.61
CA GLY A 43 26.06 44.90 -33.25
C GLY A 43 26.71 46.05 -32.49
N ILE A 44 27.31 45.77 -31.32
CA ILE A 44 27.88 46.81 -30.45
C ILE A 44 29.24 47.27 -30.96
N ASN A 45 30.18 46.34 -31.15
CA ASN A 45 31.54 46.66 -31.58
C ASN A 45 31.57 47.05 -33.05
N GLY A 46 30.75 46.47 -33.92
CA GLY A 46 30.59 46.81 -35.32
C GLY A 46 29.70 48.02 -35.59
N GLY A 47 28.98 48.53 -34.58
CA GLY A 47 28.08 49.69 -34.71
C GLY A 47 26.81 49.47 -35.54
N ASP A 48 26.43 48.19 -35.81
CA ASP A 48 25.26 47.82 -36.62
C ASP A 48 24.03 47.64 -35.76
N THR A 49 23.28 48.73 -35.57
CA THR A 49 22.03 48.71 -34.75
C THR A 49 20.97 47.78 -35.33
N ASN A 50 20.95 47.55 -36.64
CA ASN A 50 19.95 46.63 -37.24
C ASN A 50 20.22 45.18 -36.86
N LYS A 51 21.49 44.78 -36.77
CA LYS A 51 21.86 43.43 -36.28
C LYS A 51 21.47 43.24 -34.83
N ILE A 52 21.59 44.26 -33.97
CA ILE A 52 21.13 44.19 -32.57
C ILE A 52 19.64 43.88 -32.55
N TRP A 53 18.81 44.63 -33.25
CA TRP A 53 17.36 44.40 -33.28
C TRP A 53 17.00 43.05 -33.87
N LEU A 54 17.70 42.62 -34.93
CA LEU A 54 17.49 41.31 -35.56
C LEU A 54 17.80 40.19 -34.59
N MET A 55 18.94 40.24 -33.88
CA MET A 55 19.31 39.18 -32.91
C MET A 55 18.46 39.21 -31.64
N CYS A 56 18.04 40.39 -31.15
CA CYS A 56 17.04 40.48 -30.09
C CYS A 56 15.72 39.82 -30.48
N GLY A 57 15.27 40.05 -31.72
CA GLY A 57 14.10 39.37 -32.28
C GLY A 57 14.29 37.85 -32.38
N ALA A 58 15.49 37.39 -32.81
CA ALA A 58 15.84 35.97 -32.86
C ALA A 58 15.85 35.34 -31.46
N MET A 59 16.43 36.02 -30.45
CA MET A 59 16.38 35.54 -29.05
C MET A 59 14.96 35.44 -28.52
N LEU A 60 14.10 36.42 -28.82
CA LEU A 60 12.68 36.36 -28.44
C LEU A 60 11.98 35.15 -29.11
N LEU A 61 12.26 34.94 -30.41
CA LEU A 61 11.75 33.79 -31.15
C LEU A 61 12.21 32.46 -30.52
N LEU A 62 13.52 32.32 -30.23
CA LEU A 62 14.07 31.14 -29.56
C LEU A 62 13.43 30.91 -28.19
N ALA A 63 13.18 31.99 -27.43
CA ALA A 63 12.53 31.90 -26.13
C ALA A 63 11.06 31.38 -26.26
N VAL A 64 10.30 31.89 -27.25
CA VAL A 64 8.91 31.46 -27.51
C VAL A 64 8.86 29.99 -27.97
N ILE A 65 9.75 29.60 -28.90
CA ILE A 65 9.86 28.22 -29.37
C ILE A 65 10.29 27.31 -28.21
N GLY A 66 11.31 27.71 -27.44
CA GLY A 66 11.78 26.97 -26.27
C GLY A 66 10.68 26.78 -25.22
N LEU A 67 9.90 27.82 -24.92
CA LEU A 67 8.74 27.74 -24.02
C LEU A 67 7.68 26.76 -24.55
N THR A 68 7.37 26.82 -25.84
CA THR A 68 6.41 25.90 -26.46
C THR A 68 6.90 24.45 -26.35
N CYS A 69 8.18 24.19 -26.64
CA CYS A 69 8.80 22.87 -26.48
C CYS A 69 8.75 22.40 -25.02
N ALA A 70 9.03 23.29 -24.06
CA ALA A 70 8.99 22.99 -22.63
C ALA A 70 7.58 22.56 -22.18
N VAL A 71 6.55 23.31 -22.59
CA VAL A 71 5.15 23.01 -22.27
C VAL A 71 4.71 21.69 -22.91
N CYS A 72 5.02 21.47 -24.19
CA CYS A 72 4.72 20.21 -24.88
C CYS A 72 5.40 19.02 -24.20
N ALA A 73 6.69 19.14 -23.88
CA ALA A 73 7.43 18.10 -23.17
C ALA A 73 6.83 17.77 -21.81
N GLN A 74 6.45 18.81 -21.05
CA GLN A 74 5.80 18.67 -19.74
C GLN A 74 4.46 17.94 -19.87
N TYR A 75 3.65 18.32 -20.83
CA TYR A 75 2.34 17.72 -21.09
C TYR A 75 2.48 16.22 -21.43
N PHE A 76 3.34 15.88 -22.40
CA PHE A 76 3.53 14.48 -22.80
C PHE A 76 4.16 13.63 -21.69
N ALA A 77 5.14 14.16 -20.94
CA ALA A 77 5.72 13.46 -19.81
C ALA A 77 4.70 13.21 -18.69
N ALA A 78 3.87 14.21 -18.36
CA ALA A 78 2.81 14.08 -17.37
C ALA A 78 1.76 13.07 -17.80
N LYS A 79 1.29 13.14 -19.06
CA LYS A 79 0.31 12.21 -19.63
C LYS A 79 0.81 10.77 -19.61
N ALA A 80 2.06 10.53 -19.99
CA ALA A 80 2.68 9.20 -19.95
C ALA A 80 2.81 8.68 -18.51
N ALA A 81 3.30 9.50 -17.58
CA ALA A 81 3.53 9.10 -16.18
C ALA A 81 2.22 8.84 -15.42
N VAL A 82 1.20 9.70 -15.60
CA VAL A 82 -0.12 9.52 -14.98
C VAL A 82 -0.84 8.30 -15.56
N GLY A 83 -0.82 8.15 -16.89
CA GLY A 83 -1.44 6.99 -17.55
C GLY A 83 -0.77 5.67 -17.18
N PHE A 84 0.56 5.66 -17.07
CA PHE A 84 1.32 4.52 -16.52
C PHE A 84 0.87 4.18 -15.10
N ALA A 85 0.81 5.18 -14.21
CA ALA A 85 0.43 4.97 -12.82
C ALA A 85 -1.02 4.48 -12.67
N ALA A 86 -1.94 4.98 -13.48
CA ALA A 86 -3.33 4.52 -13.49
C ALA A 86 -3.43 3.03 -13.85
N LYS A 87 -2.75 2.61 -14.93
CA LYS A 87 -2.70 1.19 -15.33
C LYS A 87 -2.03 0.32 -14.28
N LEU A 88 -0.94 0.81 -13.67
CA LEU A 88 -0.23 0.09 -12.62
C LEU A 88 -1.11 -0.10 -11.38
N ARG A 89 -1.86 0.94 -10.95
CA ARG A 89 -2.81 0.83 -9.82
C ARG A 89 -3.91 -0.16 -10.11
N SER A 90 -4.53 -0.11 -11.30
CA SER A 90 -5.58 -1.03 -11.70
C SER A 90 -5.10 -2.48 -11.70
N ALA A 91 -3.93 -2.74 -12.28
CA ALA A 91 -3.35 -4.08 -12.32
C ALA A 91 -2.94 -4.57 -10.92
N LEU A 92 -2.39 -3.68 -10.08
CA LEU A 92 -2.00 -4.02 -8.71
C LEU A 92 -3.24 -4.32 -7.85
N PHE A 93 -4.30 -3.53 -8.00
CA PHE A 93 -5.57 -3.78 -7.32
C PHE A 93 -6.14 -5.14 -7.71
N LYS A 94 -6.18 -5.45 -9.02
CA LYS A 94 -6.65 -6.75 -9.51
C LYS A 94 -5.82 -7.91 -8.93
N LYS A 95 -4.49 -7.75 -8.85
CA LYS A 95 -3.59 -8.77 -8.26
C LYS A 95 -3.88 -8.97 -6.76
N ILE A 96 -4.06 -7.87 -6.01
CA ILE A 96 -4.35 -7.91 -4.57
C ILE A 96 -5.72 -8.56 -4.29
N GLN A 97 -6.73 -8.27 -5.13
CA GLN A 97 -8.05 -8.90 -5.00
C GLN A 97 -8.03 -10.41 -5.29
N GLY A 98 -7.04 -10.90 -6.03
CA GLY A 98 -6.83 -12.33 -6.26
C GLY A 98 -6.01 -13.04 -5.18
N PHE A 99 -5.56 -12.34 -4.14
CA PHE A 99 -4.84 -12.99 -3.04
C PHE A 99 -5.78 -13.78 -2.14
N SER A 100 -5.34 -14.97 -1.72
CA SER A 100 -5.98 -15.70 -0.63
C SER A 100 -5.90 -14.94 0.70
N TYR A 101 -6.74 -15.32 1.66
CA TYR A 101 -6.70 -14.79 3.02
C TYR A 101 -5.31 -14.94 3.64
N ALA A 102 -4.73 -16.13 3.55
CA ALA A 102 -3.41 -16.43 4.07
C ALA A 102 -2.32 -15.52 3.46
N MET A 103 -2.40 -15.24 2.15
CA MET A 103 -1.45 -14.34 1.48
C MET A 103 -1.66 -12.88 1.90
N THR A 104 -2.91 -12.44 2.05
CA THR A 104 -3.25 -11.08 2.51
C THR A 104 -2.73 -10.82 3.92
N ASP A 105 -2.89 -11.77 4.84
CA ASP A 105 -2.40 -11.68 6.20
C ASP A 105 -0.87 -11.70 6.26
N LYS A 106 -0.21 -12.54 5.45
CA LYS A 106 1.25 -12.61 5.36
C LYS A 106 1.87 -11.29 4.92
N VAL A 107 1.26 -10.59 3.97
CA VAL A 107 1.76 -9.31 3.45
C VAL A 107 1.33 -8.13 4.35
N GLY A 108 0.15 -8.21 4.91
CA GLY A 108 -0.49 -7.20 5.72
C GLY A 108 -1.19 -6.10 4.91
N THR A 109 -2.43 -5.79 5.26
CA THR A 109 -3.26 -4.80 4.55
C THR A 109 -2.64 -3.40 4.51
N ALA A 110 -2.01 -2.94 5.59
CA ALA A 110 -1.32 -1.64 5.66
C ALA A 110 -0.17 -1.55 4.65
N THR A 111 0.56 -2.66 4.46
CA THR A 111 1.63 -2.76 3.46
C THR A 111 1.06 -2.65 2.05
N LEU A 112 0.00 -3.39 1.73
CA LEU A 112 -0.65 -3.37 0.42
C LEU A 112 -1.19 -1.98 0.07
N VAL A 113 -1.83 -1.28 1.01
CA VAL A 113 -2.27 0.11 0.85
C VAL A 113 -1.08 1.04 0.55
N THR A 114 0.04 0.87 1.25
CA THR A 114 1.27 1.65 1.00
C THR A 114 1.82 1.40 -0.41
N ARG A 115 1.78 0.14 -0.91
CA ARG A 115 2.19 -0.18 -2.29
C ARG A 115 1.31 0.52 -3.32
N MET A 116 -0.02 0.54 -3.11
CA MET A 116 -0.98 1.17 -4.03
C MET A 116 -0.91 2.71 -4.04
N THR A 117 -0.51 3.32 -2.94
CA THR A 117 -0.50 4.78 -2.77
C THR A 117 0.91 5.36 -2.95
N SER A 118 1.73 5.36 -1.91
CA SER A 118 3.01 6.06 -1.90
C SER A 118 4.04 5.45 -2.85
N ASP A 119 4.08 4.10 -2.98
CA ASP A 119 5.05 3.47 -3.89
C ASP A 119 4.69 3.72 -5.36
N VAL A 120 3.42 3.62 -5.75
CA VAL A 120 3.00 3.96 -7.12
C VAL A 120 3.26 5.44 -7.42
N ASN A 121 3.01 6.35 -6.46
CA ASN A 121 3.31 7.77 -6.64
C ASN A 121 4.81 8.04 -6.80
N ALA A 122 5.66 7.34 -6.06
CA ALA A 122 7.11 7.45 -6.20
C ALA A 122 7.59 6.99 -7.59
N VAL A 123 7.04 5.87 -8.09
CA VAL A 123 7.35 5.37 -9.44
C VAL A 123 6.83 6.34 -10.51
N GLN A 124 5.62 6.87 -10.37
CA GLN A 124 5.04 7.89 -11.26
C GLN A 124 5.95 9.12 -11.38
N THR A 125 6.40 9.64 -10.22
CA THR A 125 7.32 10.79 -10.16
C THR A 125 8.65 10.47 -10.84
N GLY A 126 9.19 9.27 -10.60
CA GLY A 126 10.41 8.80 -11.24
C GLY A 126 10.29 8.72 -12.76
N VAL A 127 9.20 8.16 -13.28
CA VAL A 127 8.93 8.10 -14.73
C VAL A 127 8.81 9.50 -15.33
N ASN A 128 8.07 10.40 -14.67
CA ASN A 128 7.93 11.78 -15.14
C ASN A 128 9.29 12.50 -15.21
N MET A 129 10.09 12.43 -14.15
CA MET A 129 11.41 13.05 -14.11
C MET A 129 12.40 12.42 -15.10
N PHE A 130 12.34 11.09 -15.27
CA PHE A 130 13.16 10.40 -16.26
C PHE A 130 12.89 10.93 -17.66
N LEU A 131 11.62 11.00 -18.08
CA LEU A 131 11.23 11.47 -19.41
C LEU A 131 11.62 12.94 -19.68
N ARG A 132 11.74 13.76 -18.63
CA ARG A 132 12.06 15.19 -18.74
C ARG A 132 13.53 15.52 -18.64
N LEU A 133 14.26 14.89 -17.73
CA LEU A 133 15.59 15.36 -17.34
C LEU A 133 16.72 14.40 -17.74
N PHE A 134 16.42 13.11 -17.94
CA PHE A 134 17.45 12.09 -18.16
C PHE A 134 18.30 12.35 -19.42
N MET A 135 17.68 12.79 -20.50
CA MET A 135 18.42 13.13 -21.73
C MET A 135 18.84 14.59 -21.78
N ARG A 136 18.01 15.50 -21.22
CA ARG A 136 18.26 16.95 -21.28
C ARG A 136 19.53 17.36 -20.55
N SER A 137 19.71 16.97 -19.29
CA SER A 137 20.82 17.46 -18.47
C SER A 137 22.19 17.02 -19.00
N PRO A 138 22.43 15.74 -19.36
CA PRO A 138 23.68 15.36 -20.02
C PRO A 138 23.87 16.09 -21.36
N PHE A 139 22.80 16.25 -22.15
CA PHE A 139 22.88 16.90 -23.45
C PHE A 139 23.34 18.37 -23.34
N ILE A 140 22.82 19.14 -22.36
CA ILE A 140 23.26 20.53 -22.13
C ILE A 140 24.71 20.58 -21.63
N VAL A 141 25.09 19.71 -20.67
CA VAL A 141 26.44 19.68 -20.12
C VAL A 141 27.49 19.39 -21.21
N PHE A 142 27.26 18.32 -21.98
CA PHE A 142 28.18 17.96 -23.08
C PHE A 142 28.05 18.92 -24.25
N GLY A 143 26.85 19.42 -24.56
CA GLY A 143 26.63 20.41 -25.62
C GLY A 143 27.35 21.73 -25.33
N ALA A 144 27.23 22.28 -24.11
CA ALA A 144 27.94 23.46 -23.69
C ALA A 144 29.47 23.28 -23.73
N MET A 145 29.97 22.10 -23.34
CA MET A 145 31.38 21.74 -23.42
C MET A 145 31.86 21.69 -24.89
N ILE A 146 31.09 21.08 -25.79
CA ILE A 146 31.40 21.00 -27.21
C ILE A 146 31.41 22.42 -27.83
N CYS A 147 30.39 23.24 -27.55
CA CYS A 147 30.34 24.62 -28.01
C CYS A 147 31.55 25.41 -27.51
N ALA A 148 31.99 25.23 -26.28
CA ALA A 148 33.18 25.88 -25.74
C ALA A 148 34.47 25.43 -26.45
N LEU A 149 34.60 24.12 -26.76
CA LEU A 149 35.74 23.59 -27.53
C LEU A 149 35.78 24.09 -28.99
N MET A 150 34.60 24.35 -29.57
CA MET A 150 34.51 24.92 -30.94
C MET A 150 34.93 26.38 -30.99
N ILE A 151 34.77 27.16 -29.91
CA ILE A 151 35.22 28.55 -29.80
C ILE A 151 36.75 28.58 -29.64
N ASP A 152 37.27 27.95 -28.61
CA ASP A 152 38.71 27.85 -28.37
C ASP A 152 39.06 26.56 -27.61
N VAL A 153 39.99 25.75 -28.10
CA VAL A 153 40.36 24.46 -27.52
C VAL A 153 40.98 24.61 -26.13
N LYS A 154 41.80 25.66 -25.91
CA LYS A 154 42.50 25.88 -24.62
C LYS A 154 41.50 26.28 -23.53
N LEU A 155 40.54 27.15 -23.85
CA LEU A 155 39.48 27.55 -22.95
C LEU A 155 38.48 26.41 -22.73
N GLY A 156 38.19 25.62 -23.77
CA GLY A 156 37.35 24.44 -23.69
C GLY A 156 37.89 23.34 -22.76
N LEU A 157 39.22 23.19 -22.64
CA LEU A 157 39.85 22.28 -21.67
C LEU A 157 39.53 22.67 -20.21
N ILE A 158 39.32 23.95 -19.92
CA ILE A 158 38.89 24.42 -18.59
C ILE A 158 37.53 23.80 -18.25
N PHE A 159 36.59 23.73 -19.22
CA PHE A 159 35.27 23.13 -19.03
C PHE A 159 35.36 21.66 -18.66
N ILE A 160 36.23 20.89 -19.32
CA ILE A 160 36.43 19.46 -19.00
C ILE A 160 36.91 19.32 -17.55
N GLY A 161 37.90 20.10 -17.14
CA GLY A 161 38.40 20.08 -15.76
C GLY A 161 37.32 20.41 -14.73
N VAL A 162 36.55 21.47 -15.01
CA VAL A 162 35.46 21.92 -14.13
C VAL A 162 34.34 20.88 -14.04
N ILE A 163 33.92 20.27 -15.14
CA ILE A 163 32.91 19.21 -15.15
C ILE A 163 33.34 18.03 -14.28
N ILE A 164 34.60 17.60 -14.39
CA ILE A 164 35.14 16.50 -13.59
C ILE A 164 35.15 16.86 -12.10
N ILE A 165 35.63 18.05 -11.74
CA ILE A 165 35.69 18.51 -10.34
C ILE A 165 34.27 18.63 -9.75
N LEU A 166 33.35 19.25 -10.49
CA LEU A 166 31.98 19.41 -10.08
C LEU A 166 31.28 18.03 -9.95
N ALA A 167 31.53 17.12 -10.88
CA ALA A 167 30.99 15.75 -10.78
C ALA A 167 31.47 15.05 -9.50
N ILE A 168 32.76 15.13 -9.17
CA ILE A 168 33.34 14.57 -7.95
C ILE A 168 32.66 15.17 -6.70
N ILE A 169 32.51 16.49 -6.64
CA ILE A 169 31.87 17.19 -5.51
C ILE A 169 30.39 16.79 -5.38
N VAL A 170 29.63 16.94 -6.47
CA VAL A 170 28.17 16.71 -6.46
C VAL A 170 27.85 15.26 -6.16
N PHE A 171 28.48 14.32 -6.86
CA PHE A 171 28.23 12.88 -6.63
C PHE A 171 28.83 12.41 -5.30
N GLY A 172 29.97 12.93 -4.87
CA GLY A 172 30.57 12.63 -3.57
C GLY A 172 29.64 13.03 -2.41
N ILE A 173 29.17 14.28 -2.38
CA ILE A 173 28.23 14.75 -1.36
C ILE A 173 26.89 13.99 -1.44
N MET A 174 26.41 13.70 -2.65
CA MET A 174 25.18 12.95 -2.87
C MET A 174 25.26 11.54 -2.26
N LEU A 175 26.33 10.79 -2.52
CA LEU A 175 26.51 9.42 -1.99
C LEU A 175 26.59 9.40 -0.46
N ILE A 176 27.31 10.37 0.13
CA ILE A 176 27.38 10.55 1.59
C ILE A 176 25.97 10.86 2.14
N SER A 177 25.26 11.80 1.53
CA SER A 177 23.92 12.20 1.94
C SER A 177 22.92 11.04 1.88
N ILE A 178 22.93 10.22 0.84
CA ILE A 178 22.06 9.04 0.72
C ILE A 178 22.30 8.07 1.87
N SER A 179 23.57 7.78 2.20
CA SER A 179 23.91 6.89 3.30
C SER A 179 23.42 7.45 4.65
N MET A 180 23.60 8.76 4.85
CA MET A 180 23.17 9.43 6.08
C MET A 180 21.65 9.48 6.22
N HIS A 181 20.93 9.78 5.13
CA HIS A 181 19.47 9.79 5.14
C HIS A 181 18.87 8.43 5.53
N LYS A 182 19.48 7.31 5.13
CA LYS A 182 19.06 5.97 5.58
C LYS A 182 19.21 5.82 7.11
N LYS A 183 20.30 6.31 7.68
CA LYS A 183 20.53 6.27 9.14
C LYS A 183 19.56 7.19 9.90
N ILE A 184 19.30 8.38 9.36
CA ILE A 184 18.32 9.35 9.90
C ILE A 184 16.94 8.71 9.94
N GLN A 185 16.51 8.08 8.83
CA GLN A 185 15.22 7.41 8.75
C GLN A 185 15.09 6.30 9.81
N LYS A 186 16.11 5.46 9.97
CA LYS A 186 16.10 4.42 11.01
C LYS A 186 15.96 4.98 12.43
N ARG A 187 16.60 6.14 12.72
CA ARG A 187 16.44 6.81 14.03
C ARG A 187 15.05 7.43 14.18
N LEU A 188 14.50 8.01 13.11
CA LEU A 188 13.13 8.54 13.09
C LEU A 188 12.11 7.44 13.34
N ASP A 189 12.28 6.26 12.73
CA ASP A 189 11.41 5.10 12.98
C ASP A 189 11.43 4.70 14.47
N GLY A 190 12.59 4.81 15.13
CA GLY A 190 12.71 4.60 16.57
C GLY A 190 11.97 5.64 17.41
N VAL A 191 11.98 6.91 17.01
CA VAL A 191 11.19 7.99 17.64
C VAL A 191 9.69 7.73 17.46
N VAL A 192 9.25 7.43 16.24
CA VAL A 192 7.84 7.12 15.92
C VAL A 192 7.34 5.90 16.71
N SER A 193 8.19 4.86 16.84
CA SER A 193 7.86 3.68 17.65
C SER A 193 7.64 4.05 19.12
N LYS A 194 8.49 4.93 19.68
CA LYS A 194 8.35 5.39 21.08
C LYS A 194 7.09 6.22 21.29
N VAL A 195 6.75 7.10 20.35
CA VAL A 195 5.48 7.86 20.37
C VAL A 195 4.28 6.92 20.35
N ARG A 196 4.30 5.90 19.48
CA ARG A 196 3.21 4.92 19.39
C ARG A 196 3.08 4.09 20.67
N GLU A 197 4.19 3.67 21.25
CA GLU A 197 4.24 2.96 22.52
C GLU A 197 3.61 3.79 23.63
N ASN A 198 4.04 5.06 23.79
CA ASN A 198 3.53 5.96 24.81
C ASN A 198 2.06 6.31 24.58
N TYR A 199 1.64 6.53 23.33
CA TYR A 199 0.23 6.80 23.02
C TYR A 199 -0.68 5.62 23.40
N ASN A 200 -0.28 4.40 23.06
CA ASN A 200 -1.02 3.20 23.41
C ASN A 200 -0.96 2.88 24.91
N GLY A 201 0.18 3.18 25.56
CA GLY A 201 0.44 2.93 26.97
C GLY A 201 0.13 4.09 27.91
N THR A 202 -0.50 5.19 27.44
CA THR A 202 -0.70 6.42 28.24
C THR A 202 -1.34 6.15 29.61
N ARG A 203 -2.31 5.24 29.68
CA ARG A 203 -2.96 4.87 30.95
C ARG A 203 -2.00 4.16 31.90
N VAL A 204 -1.12 3.32 31.38
CA VAL A 204 -0.10 2.59 32.16
C VAL A 204 0.94 3.58 32.68
N VAL A 205 1.47 4.44 31.82
CA VAL A 205 2.47 5.46 32.21
C VAL A 205 1.94 6.31 33.34
N ARG A 206 0.68 6.80 33.24
CA ARG A 206 0.02 7.60 34.29
C ARG A 206 -0.26 6.80 35.56
N ALA A 207 -0.71 5.54 35.42
CA ALA A 207 -0.99 4.70 36.59
C ALA A 207 0.26 4.42 37.44
N PHE A 208 1.43 4.38 36.80
CA PHE A 208 2.73 4.14 37.48
C PHE A 208 3.53 5.42 37.73
N ASN A 209 3.00 6.60 37.41
CA ASN A 209 3.65 7.92 37.56
C ASN A 209 5.03 7.96 36.91
N LYS A 210 5.12 7.49 35.64
CA LYS A 210 6.37 7.36 34.88
C LYS A 210 6.51 8.38 33.75
N GLU A 211 5.75 9.49 33.79
CA GLU A 211 5.74 10.52 32.76
C GLU A 211 7.14 11.13 32.55
N ASP A 212 7.81 11.50 33.64
CA ASP A 212 9.12 12.17 33.57
C ASP A 212 10.20 11.23 32.99
N GLU A 213 10.15 9.94 33.33
CA GLU A 213 11.05 8.93 32.78
C GLU A 213 10.81 8.73 31.28
N GLU A 214 9.56 8.68 30.87
CA GLU A 214 9.19 8.53 29.47
C GLU A 214 9.52 9.78 28.63
N ILE A 215 9.41 10.98 29.20
CA ILE A 215 9.85 12.24 28.57
C ILE A 215 11.36 12.22 28.38
N ALA A 216 12.13 11.84 29.40
CA ALA A 216 13.60 11.76 29.30
C ALA A 216 14.05 10.75 28.23
N ASN A 217 13.44 9.58 28.19
CA ASN A 217 13.70 8.54 27.17
C ASN A 217 13.37 9.03 25.76
N PHE A 218 12.30 9.79 25.61
CA PHE A 218 11.91 10.37 24.33
C PHE A 218 12.89 11.46 23.89
N ASP A 219 13.29 12.33 24.81
CA ASP A 219 14.25 13.43 24.55
C ASP A 219 15.62 12.88 24.13
N GLU A 220 16.08 11.79 24.75
CA GLU A 220 17.33 11.12 24.33
C GLU A 220 17.26 10.64 22.87
N LYS A 221 16.15 9.99 22.49
CA LYS A 221 15.95 9.52 21.11
C LYS A 221 15.87 10.66 20.12
N ILE A 222 15.12 11.74 20.45
CA ILE A 222 15.02 12.94 19.64
C ILE A 222 16.37 13.64 19.48
N ASP A 223 17.13 13.77 20.54
CA ASP A 223 18.46 14.37 20.51
C ASP A 223 19.43 13.59 19.62
N SER A 224 19.39 12.27 19.73
CA SER A 224 20.17 11.37 18.87
C SER A 224 19.81 11.54 17.39
N HIS A 225 18.51 11.63 17.10
CA HIS A 225 18.01 11.90 15.73
C HIS A 225 18.45 13.29 15.24
N ASN A 226 18.26 14.33 16.06
CA ASN A 226 18.58 15.71 15.72
C ASN A 226 20.09 15.94 15.51
N LYS A 227 20.95 15.31 16.29
CA LYS A 227 22.42 15.38 16.11
C LYS A 227 22.82 14.83 14.74
N LEU A 228 22.26 13.68 14.35
CA LEU A 228 22.54 13.09 13.05
C LEU A 228 21.95 13.91 11.89
N GLN A 229 20.73 14.42 12.05
CA GLN A 229 20.07 15.25 11.05
C GLN A 229 20.82 16.56 10.83
N ARG A 230 21.26 17.24 11.91
CA ARG A 230 22.10 18.46 11.82
C ARG A 230 23.44 18.17 11.14
N PHE A 231 24.07 17.05 11.43
CA PHE A 231 25.34 16.67 10.78
C PHE A 231 25.15 16.43 9.27
N ALA A 232 24.12 15.68 8.89
CA ALA A 232 23.78 15.45 7.49
C ALA A 232 23.40 16.75 6.77
N GLY A 233 22.64 17.63 7.46
CA GLY A 233 22.30 18.96 6.95
C GLY A 233 23.53 19.82 6.66
N ARG A 234 24.54 19.81 7.55
CA ARG A 234 25.82 20.53 7.34
C ARG A 234 26.56 20.02 6.10
N ILE A 235 26.63 18.70 5.91
CA ILE A 235 27.27 18.11 4.73
C ILE A 235 26.51 18.50 3.46
N SER A 236 25.19 18.38 3.47
CA SER A 236 24.37 18.77 2.31
C SER A 236 24.45 20.27 2.02
N ALA A 237 24.53 21.11 3.05
CA ALA A 237 24.66 22.55 2.91
C ALA A 237 26.00 22.98 2.26
N LEU A 238 27.06 22.16 2.34
CA LEU A 238 28.34 22.42 1.69
C LEU A 238 28.27 22.31 0.15
N MET A 239 27.24 21.66 -0.39
CA MET A 239 27.12 21.43 -1.84
C MET A 239 27.11 22.75 -2.61
N ASN A 240 26.24 23.69 -2.25
CA ASN A 240 26.15 24.98 -2.95
C ASN A 240 27.42 25.84 -2.81
N PRO A 241 27.95 26.11 -1.59
CA PRO A 241 29.19 26.90 -1.47
C PRO A 241 30.36 26.29 -2.25
N LEU A 242 30.57 24.98 -2.19
CA LEU A 242 31.68 24.33 -2.90
C LEU A 242 31.49 24.38 -4.42
N THR A 243 30.29 24.14 -4.92
CA THR A 243 30.03 24.22 -6.37
C THR A 243 30.15 25.65 -6.87
N TYR A 244 29.66 26.66 -6.13
CA TYR A 244 29.85 28.07 -6.48
C TYR A 244 31.31 28.50 -6.43
N LEU A 245 32.09 28.02 -5.44
CA LEU A 245 33.52 28.30 -5.36
C LEU A 245 34.25 27.80 -6.61
N VAL A 246 34.00 26.54 -7.01
CA VAL A 246 34.64 25.96 -8.20
C VAL A 246 34.26 26.74 -9.47
N ILE A 247 32.99 27.06 -9.64
CA ILE A 247 32.50 27.79 -10.83
C ILE A 247 33.06 29.21 -10.87
N ASN A 248 33.01 29.95 -9.75
CA ASN A 248 33.56 31.32 -9.75
C ASN A 248 35.09 31.32 -9.99
N PHE A 249 35.81 30.34 -9.45
CA PHE A 249 37.22 30.17 -9.74
C PHE A 249 37.45 29.85 -11.22
N ALA A 250 36.63 28.96 -11.79
CA ALA A 250 36.68 28.65 -13.22
C ALA A 250 36.38 29.88 -14.10
N ILE A 251 35.37 30.67 -13.71
CA ILE A 251 35.04 31.93 -14.40
C ILE A 251 36.19 32.92 -14.32
N ILE A 252 36.86 33.06 -13.18
CA ILE A 252 38.05 33.93 -13.06
C ILE A 252 39.16 33.46 -14.01
N LEU A 253 39.42 32.14 -14.05
CA LEU A 253 40.41 31.57 -14.98
C LEU A 253 40.02 31.81 -16.45
N LEU A 254 38.71 31.62 -16.74
CA LEU A 254 38.16 31.83 -18.09
C LEU A 254 38.30 33.29 -18.53
N ILE A 255 37.92 34.23 -17.66
CA ILE A 255 38.03 35.68 -17.96
C ILE A 255 39.50 36.08 -18.13
N ARG A 256 40.39 35.63 -17.23
CA ARG A 256 41.83 35.94 -17.33
C ARG A 256 42.45 35.47 -18.65
N ASN A 257 42.25 34.19 -18.96
CA ASN A 257 42.82 33.57 -20.17
C ASN A 257 42.08 34.07 -21.43
N GLY A 258 40.76 34.26 -21.35
CA GLY A 258 39.93 34.78 -22.42
C GLY A 258 40.26 36.24 -22.76
N ALA A 259 40.45 37.10 -21.76
CA ALA A 259 40.89 38.49 -21.99
C ALA A 259 42.24 38.55 -22.70
N TRP A 260 43.18 37.67 -22.35
CA TRP A 260 44.45 37.57 -23.07
C TRP A 260 44.24 37.13 -24.52
N GLN A 261 43.39 36.13 -24.77
CA GLN A 261 43.06 35.66 -26.12
C GLN A 261 42.35 36.75 -26.95
N VAL A 262 41.44 37.53 -26.34
CA VAL A 262 40.80 38.67 -27.01
C VAL A 262 41.86 39.72 -27.44
N ASN A 263 42.82 40.04 -26.56
CA ASN A 263 43.87 41.02 -26.87
C ASN A 263 44.79 40.57 -28.02
N VAL A 264 45.04 39.28 -28.18
CA VAL A 264 45.87 38.76 -29.28
C VAL A 264 45.01 38.36 -30.51
N GLY A 265 43.72 38.65 -30.51
CA GLY A 265 42.80 38.38 -31.63
C GLY A 265 42.43 36.91 -31.82
N GLY A 266 42.63 36.05 -30.81
CA GLY A 266 42.30 34.62 -30.88
C GLY A 266 40.83 34.33 -30.74
N ILE A 267 40.09 35.11 -29.93
CA ILE A 267 38.63 35.06 -29.74
C ILE A 267 38.05 36.47 -29.69
N THR A 268 36.75 36.60 -29.89
CA THR A 268 36.03 37.88 -29.78
C THR A 268 35.51 38.12 -28.35
N GLN A 269 35.08 39.37 -28.08
CA GLN A 269 34.46 39.71 -26.79
C GLN A 269 33.13 38.99 -26.58
N GLY A 270 32.33 38.86 -27.66
CA GLY A 270 31.06 38.12 -27.62
C GLY A 270 31.26 36.63 -27.33
N GLU A 271 32.28 36.00 -27.92
CA GLU A 271 32.65 34.62 -27.66
C GLU A 271 33.04 34.39 -26.19
N LEU A 272 33.77 35.33 -25.57
CA LEU A 272 34.08 35.23 -24.15
C LEU A 272 32.83 35.29 -23.26
N VAL A 273 31.87 36.14 -23.60
CA VAL A 273 30.57 36.21 -22.90
C VAL A 273 29.76 34.92 -23.11
N ALA A 274 29.80 34.34 -24.30
CA ALA A 274 29.16 33.05 -24.56
C ALA A 274 29.75 31.92 -23.70
N LEU A 275 31.06 31.85 -23.59
CA LEU A 275 31.76 30.91 -22.72
C LEU A 275 31.32 31.04 -21.24
N PHE A 276 31.19 32.29 -20.74
CA PHE A 276 30.67 32.56 -19.40
C PHE A 276 29.26 31.99 -19.21
N ASN A 277 28.35 32.18 -20.18
CA ASN A 277 26.99 31.67 -20.13
C ASN A 277 26.95 30.14 -20.14
N TYR A 278 27.76 29.49 -21.01
CA TYR A 278 27.88 28.04 -21.04
C TYR A 278 28.38 27.46 -19.71
N MET A 279 29.36 28.09 -19.06
CA MET A 279 29.88 27.68 -17.77
C MET A 279 28.79 27.73 -16.70
N SER A 280 27.97 28.77 -16.68
CA SER A 280 26.86 28.94 -15.74
C SER A 280 25.75 27.90 -15.95
N GLN A 281 25.45 27.52 -17.19
CA GLN A 281 24.46 26.48 -17.50
C GLN A 281 24.88 25.10 -17.00
N ILE A 282 26.16 24.74 -17.11
CA ILE A 282 26.70 23.46 -16.64
C ILE A 282 26.44 23.26 -15.15
N LEU A 283 26.65 24.28 -14.32
CA LEU A 283 26.39 24.21 -12.88
C LEU A 283 24.93 23.81 -12.59
N VAL A 284 23.99 24.54 -13.20
CA VAL A 284 22.57 24.34 -12.96
C VAL A 284 22.15 22.93 -13.37
N GLU A 285 22.64 22.44 -14.50
CA GLU A 285 22.25 21.11 -15.01
C GLU A 285 22.89 19.96 -14.23
N LEU A 286 24.10 20.10 -13.69
CA LEU A 286 24.71 19.10 -12.82
C LEU A 286 23.94 18.94 -11.49
N ILE A 287 23.46 20.05 -10.90
CA ILE A 287 22.62 20.00 -9.70
C ILE A 287 21.28 19.30 -10.01
N LYS A 288 20.66 19.61 -11.15
CA LYS A 288 19.41 18.93 -11.60
C LYS A 288 19.64 17.44 -11.81
N LEU A 289 20.76 17.04 -12.39
CA LEU A 289 21.13 15.64 -12.62
C LEU A 289 21.28 14.88 -11.30
N ALA A 290 21.91 15.48 -10.28
CA ALA A 290 22.00 14.86 -8.95
C ALA A 290 20.61 14.62 -8.33
N SER A 291 19.72 15.61 -8.41
CA SER A 291 18.33 15.48 -7.93
C SER A 291 17.55 14.39 -8.67
N LEU A 292 17.77 14.26 -9.98
CA LEU A 292 17.20 13.20 -10.80
C LEU A 292 17.63 11.81 -10.30
N ILE A 293 18.92 11.61 -10.06
CA ILE A 293 19.45 10.31 -9.60
C ILE A 293 18.83 9.91 -8.26
N ILE A 294 18.69 10.84 -7.31
CA ILE A 294 18.03 10.58 -6.01
C ILE A 294 16.58 10.11 -6.23
N THR A 295 15.85 10.82 -7.09
CA THR A 295 14.45 10.49 -7.38
C THR A 295 14.31 9.14 -8.08
N LEU A 296 15.18 8.84 -9.05
CA LEU A 296 15.19 7.55 -9.75
C LEU A 296 15.54 6.38 -8.81
N ASN A 297 16.46 6.57 -7.87
CA ASN A 297 16.78 5.54 -6.88
C ASN A 297 15.58 5.24 -5.98
N LYS A 298 14.87 6.28 -5.52
CA LYS A 298 13.61 6.10 -4.75
C LYS A 298 12.54 5.40 -5.57
N ALA A 299 12.34 5.81 -6.81
CA ALA A 299 11.37 5.20 -7.72
C ALA A 299 11.72 3.74 -8.02
N SER A 300 13.01 3.42 -8.23
CA SER A 300 13.49 2.06 -8.46
C SER A 300 13.23 1.13 -7.27
N ALA A 301 13.50 1.60 -6.05
CA ALA A 301 13.22 0.85 -4.83
C ALA A 301 11.70 0.59 -4.67
N SER A 302 10.86 1.60 -4.92
CA SER A 302 9.40 1.44 -4.90
C SER A 302 8.90 0.49 -5.99
N ALA A 303 9.46 0.59 -7.20
CA ALA A 303 9.14 -0.32 -8.30
C ALA A 303 9.50 -1.77 -7.98
N GLN A 304 10.63 -2.02 -7.29
CA GLN A 304 11.00 -3.38 -6.86
C GLN A 304 10.01 -3.94 -5.85
N ARG A 305 9.57 -3.13 -4.86
CA ARG A 305 8.56 -3.55 -3.89
C ARG A 305 7.22 -3.87 -4.53
N ILE A 306 6.81 -3.10 -5.54
CA ILE A 306 5.59 -3.39 -6.33
C ILE A 306 5.78 -4.66 -7.16
N SER A 307 6.96 -4.83 -7.81
CA SER A 307 7.25 -6.04 -8.58
C SER A 307 7.14 -7.29 -7.71
N ASN A 308 7.67 -7.24 -6.49
CA ASN A 308 7.58 -8.35 -5.55
C ASN A 308 6.12 -8.76 -5.27
N VAL A 309 5.18 -7.80 -5.21
CA VAL A 309 3.75 -8.13 -5.06
C VAL A 309 3.19 -8.84 -6.29
N PHE A 310 3.60 -8.44 -7.50
CA PHE A 310 3.19 -9.15 -8.73
C PHE A 310 3.79 -10.55 -8.85
N ASP A 311 4.98 -10.75 -8.31
CA ASP A 311 5.71 -12.03 -8.35
C ASP A 311 5.23 -13.01 -7.26
N MET A 312 4.42 -12.54 -6.29
CA MET A 312 3.79 -13.42 -5.30
C MET A 312 2.73 -14.30 -5.94
N PRO A 313 2.63 -15.59 -5.56
CA PRO A 313 1.51 -16.45 -5.96
C PRO A 313 0.20 -15.90 -5.39
N ASP A 314 -0.91 -16.24 -6.02
CA ASP A 314 -2.24 -15.81 -5.56
C ASP A 314 -2.62 -16.52 -4.27
N ASP A 315 -2.17 -17.77 -4.12
CA ASP A 315 -2.32 -18.56 -2.91
C ASP A 315 -1.01 -19.26 -2.52
N ILE A 316 -0.96 -19.81 -1.30
CA ILE A 316 0.12 -20.67 -0.84
C ILE A 316 -0.08 -22.03 -1.48
N GLU A 317 0.95 -22.56 -2.17
CA GLU A 317 0.89 -23.88 -2.79
C GLU A 317 0.81 -24.96 -1.71
N PHE A 318 -0.20 -25.84 -1.83
CA PHE A 318 -0.37 -27.03 -1.01
C PHE A 318 -0.50 -28.25 -1.91
N ASN A 319 0.11 -29.35 -1.51
CA ASN A 319 -0.14 -30.67 -2.11
C ASN A 319 -1.40 -31.24 -1.45
N VAL A 320 -2.50 -31.22 -2.18
CA VAL A 320 -3.78 -31.75 -1.70
C VAL A 320 -4.17 -32.90 -2.61
N ASP A 321 -4.39 -34.07 -2.02
CA ASP A 321 -4.98 -35.20 -2.72
C ASP A 321 -6.46 -34.89 -3.04
N LYS A 322 -6.90 -35.28 -4.23
CA LYS A 322 -8.29 -35.13 -4.68
C LYS A 322 -9.13 -36.25 -4.03
N GLU A 323 -9.36 -36.14 -2.75
CA GLU A 323 -10.33 -37.02 -2.10
C GLU A 323 -11.74 -36.50 -2.33
N HIS A 324 -12.61 -37.37 -2.79
CA HIS A 324 -14.03 -37.16 -2.90
C HIS A 324 -14.67 -38.25 -2.05
N ASP A 325 -15.44 -37.84 -1.05
CA ASP A 325 -16.20 -38.77 -0.19
C ASP A 325 -17.69 -38.51 -0.41
N ASP A 326 -18.41 -39.53 -0.88
CA ASP A 326 -19.87 -39.55 -1.04
C ASP A 326 -20.59 -39.83 0.31
N SER A 327 -20.03 -39.35 1.43
CA SER A 327 -20.58 -39.58 2.75
C SER A 327 -21.84 -38.72 3.02
N ASP A 328 -22.71 -39.19 3.89
CA ASP A 328 -23.90 -38.48 4.41
C ASP A 328 -23.55 -37.23 5.25
N PHE A 329 -22.26 -36.90 5.33
CA PHE A 329 -21.74 -35.77 6.12
C PHE A 329 -21.50 -34.54 5.26
N VAL A 330 -22.05 -33.40 5.71
CA VAL A 330 -21.81 -32.08 5.06
C VAL A 330 -20.43 -31.55 5.41
N VAL A 331 -19.92 -31.82 6.61
CA VAL A 331 -18.56 -31.43 7.05
C VAL A 331 -17.92 -32.63 7.74
N LYS A 332 -16.64 -32.89 7.40
CA LYS A 332 -15.82 -33.92 8.03
C LYS A 332 -14.39 -33.41 8.23
N PHE A 333 -13.91 -33.47 9.45
CA PHE A 333 -12.52 -33.23 9.84
C PHE A 333 -11.87 -34.56 10.18
N GLU A 334 -10.70 -34.82 9.59
CA GLU A 334 -9.91 -36.04 9.82
C GLU A 334 -8.48 -35.68 10.19
N ASN A 335 -8.13 -35.81 11.47
CA ASN A 335 -6.81 -35.58 12.06
C ASN A 335 -6.18 -34.21 11.64
N VAL A 336 -7.02 -33.16 11.66
CA VAL A 336 -6.64 -31.84 11.14
C VAL A 336 -5.77 -31.08 12.12
N SER A 337 -4.59 -30.64 11.64
CA SER A 337 -3.70 -29.73 12.36
C SER A 337 -3.33 -28.55 11.48
N PHE A 338 -3.17 -27.36 12.11
CA PHE A 338 -2.84 -26.13 11.38
C PHE A 338 -2.04 -25.16 12.24
N LYS A 339 -1.13 -24.42 11.61
CA LYS A 339 -0.38 -23.29 12.18
C LYS A 339 -0.26 -22.12 11.20
N TYR A 340 -0.34 -20.88 11.70
CA TYR A 340 -0.21 -19.67 10.85
C TYR A 340 1.20 -19.43 10.30
N SER A 341 2.22 -19.95 10.97
CA SER A 341 3.62 -19.81 10.54
C SER A 341 4.30 -21.17 10.50
N LYS A 342 4.91 -21.50 9.37
CA LYS A 342 5.71 -22.74 9.24
C LYS A 342 6.89 -22.81 10.21
N ASN A 343 7.32 -21.66 10.76
CA ASN A 343 8.42 -21.58 11.73
C ASN A 343 7.94 -21.61 13.19
N SER A 344 6.63 -21.74 13.44
CA SER A 344 6.12 -21.95 14.80
C SER A 344 6.25 -23.42 15.18
N ASP A 345 6.69 -23.69 16.40
CA ASP A 345 6.78 -25.06 16.93
C ASP A 345 5.39 -25.58 17.33
N ASP A 346 4.46 -24.71 17.74
CA ASP A 346 3.15 -25.06 18.22
C ASP A 346 2.06 -24.94 17.12
N ASN A 347 1.18 -25.94 17.05
CA ASN A 347 -0.03 -25.91 16.25
C ASN A 347 -1.09 -25.04 16.94
N VAL A 348 -1.86 -24.28 16.15
CA VAL A 348 -2.97 -23.48 16.67
C VAL A 348 -4.23 -24.34 16.80
N ILE A 349 -4.39 -25.32 15.91
CA ILE A 349 -5.32 -26.44 16.07
C ILE A 349 -4.54 -27.72 15.83
N ASP A 350 -4.80 -28.75 16.63
CA ASP A 350 -4.04 -29.98 16.62
C ASP A 350 -4.93 -31.23 16.69
N ASN A 351 -4.73 -32.11 15.71
CA ASN A 351 -5.37 -33.41 15.61
C ASN A 351 -6.90 -33.41 15.84
N ILE A 352 -7.61 -32.45 15.19
CA ILE A 352 -9.07 -32.32 15.29
C ILE A 352 -9.77 -33.28 14.34
N SER A 353 -10.71 -34.08 14.87
CA SER A 353 -11.53 -34.99 14.10
C SER A 353 -13.00 -34.95 14.58
N PHE A 354 -13.92 -34.66 13.66
CA PHE A 354 -15.38 -34.73 13.89
C PHE A 354 -16.11 -34.76 12.54
N SER A 355 -17.40 -35.08 12.60
CA SER A 355 -18.28 -35.09 11.42
C SER A 355 -19.65 -34.49 11.74
N VAL A 356 -20.22 -33.80 10.74
CA VAL A 356 -21.47 -33.04 10.85
C VAL A 356 -22.44 -33.45 9.75
N LYS A 357 -23.68 -33.79 10.11
CA LYS A 357 -24.73 -34.07 9.15
C LYS A 357 -25.44 -32.81 8.70
N LYS A 358 -26.13 -32.88 7.57
CA LYS A 358 -26.93 -31.77 7.04
C LYS A 358 -28.01 -31.35 8.04
N GLY A 359 -28.24 -30.05 8.17
CA GLY A 359 -29.29 -29.50 9.05
C GLY A 359 -28.93 -29.45 10.55
N GLN A 360 -27.76 -29.98 10.97
CA GLN A 360 -27.35 -29.90 12.37
C GLN A 360 -26.87 -28.52 12.76
N THR A 361 -27.14 -28.16 14.01
CA THR A 361 -26.55 -26.99 14.66
C THR A 361 -25.37 -27.41 15.53
N ILE A 362 -24.19 -26.87 15.25
CA ILE A 362 -22.93 -27.15 15.94
C ILE A 362 -22.51 -25.94 16.78
N GLY A 363 -22.40 -26.15 18.09
CA GLY A 363 -21.84 -25.18 19.02
C GLY A 363 -20.32 -25.37 19.14
N ILE A 364 -19.53 -24.30 19.05
CA ILE A 364 -18.08 -24.34 19.30
C ILE A 364 -17.77 -23.41 20.47
N ILE A 365 -17.21 -23.95 21.56
CA ILE A 365 -16.91 -23.21 22.78
C ILE A 365 -15.47 -23.47 23.23
N GLY A 366 -14.90 -22.55 24.00
CA GLY A 366 -13.56 -22.63 24.57
C GLY A 366 -13.04 -21.27 24.98
N GLY A 367 -11.93 -21.21 25.67
CA GLY A 367 -11.29 -19.99 26.12
C GLY A 367 -10.82 -19.08 24.96
N THR A 368 -10.39 -17.87 25.30
CA THR A 368 -9.74 -16.99 24.31
C THR A 368 -8.42 -17.64 23.86
N GLY A 369 -8.17 -17.72 22.57
CA GLY A 369 -6.96 -18.36 22.02
C GLY A 369 -7.08 -19.88 21.80
N SER A 370 -8.20 -20.53 22.15
CA SER A 370 -8.38 -21.99 22.00
C SER A 370 -8.49 -22.49 20.54
N GLY A 371 -8.39 -21.62 19.52
CA GLY A 371 -8.41 -22.04 18.12
C GLY A 371 -9.77 -21.96 17.42
N LYS A 372 -10.85 -21.46 18.05
CA LYS A 372 -12.22 -21.41 17.47
C LYS A 372 -12.30 -20.74 16.10
N THR A 373 -11.83 -19.50 15.98
CA THR A 373 -11.82 -18.76 14.72
C THR A 373 -10.91 -19.42 13.69
N THR A 374 -9.82 -20.04 14.13
CA THR A 374 -8.92 -20.80 13.25
C THR A 374 -9.62 -22.03 12.67
N LEU A 375 -10.36 -22.77 13.49
CA LEU A 375 -11.15 -23.92 13.05
C LEU A 375 -12.16 -23.51 11.95
N ILE A 376 -12.87 -22.40 12.16
CA ILE A 376 -13.81 -21.85 11.16
C ILE A 376 -13.10 -21.40 9.88
N ASN A 377 -11.93 -20.79 10.00
CA ASN A 377 -11.16 -20.35 8.83
C ASN A 377 -10.67 -21.55 8.00
N VAL A 378 -10.28 -22.65 8.65
CA VAL A 378 -9.88 -23.89 7.96
C VAL A 378 -11.11 -24.58 7.36
N LEU A 379 -12.24 -24.65 8.08
CA LEU A 379 -13.52 -25.13 7.57
C LEU A 379 -13.95 -24.42 6.29
N SER A 380 -13.83 -23.09 6.28
CA SER A 380 -14.24 -22.26 5.14
C SER A 380 -13.25 -22.29 3.96
N GLY A 381 -12.12 -23.00 4.08
CA GLY A 381 -11.07 -23.03 3.08
C GLY A 381 -10.34 -21.69 2.91
N PHE A 382 -10.40 -20.79 3.90
CA PHE A 382 -9.60 -19.56 3.90
C PHE A 382 -8.14 -19.84 4.24
N TYR A 383 -7.91 -20.88 5.00
CA TYR A 383 -6.61 -21.46 5.29
C TYR A 383 -6.65 -22.96 5.04
N HIS A 384 -5.53 -23.50 4.63
CA HIS A 384 -5.37 -24.93 4.34
C HIS A 384 -4.75 -25.64 5.54
N ALA A 385 -5.24 -26.82 5.85
CA ALA A 385 -4.65 -27.64 6.91
C ALA A 385 -3.20 -28.02 6.57
N ASP A 386 -2.31 -28.00 7.57
CA ASP A 386 -0.94 -28.50 7.41
C ASP A 386 -0.89 -30.03 7.42
N ASN A 387 -1.79 -30.67 8.23
CA ASN A 387 -1.98 -32.12 8.26
C ASN A 387 -3.48 -32.44 8.33
N GLY A 388 -3.84 -33.63 7.87
CA GLY A 388 -5.22 -34.11 7.85
C GLY A 388 -6.04 -33.55 6.68
N THR A 389 -7.34 -33.87 6.67
CA THR A 389 -8.25 -33.50 5.58
C THR A 389 -9.52 -32.86 6.14
N VAL A 390 -9.99 -31.82 5.48
CA VAL A 390 -11.28 -31.20 5.73
C VAL A 390 -12.15 -31.36 4.49
N LEU A 391 -13.26 -32.10 4.63
CA LEU A 391 -14.25 -32.27 3.58
C LEU A 391 -15.47 -31.40 3.85
N VAL A 392 -15.95 -30.70 2.83
CA VAL A 392 -17.15 -29.86 2.86
C VAL A 392 -18.02 -30.20 1.64
N CYS A 393 -19.23 -30.65 1.87
CA CYS A 393 -20.15 -31.12 0.83
C CYS A 393 -19.46 -32.12 -0.12
N GLY A 394 -18.68 -33.06 0.42
CA GLY A 394 -17.94 -34.09 -0.33
C GLY A 394 -16.66 -33.62 -1.05
N LYS A 395 -16.30 -32.35 -0.95
CA LYS A 395 -15.09 -31.79 -1.57
C LYS A 395 -14.08 -31.38 -0.50
N ASN A 396 -12.80 -31.55 -0.78
CA ASN A 396 -11.76 -31.02 0.09
C ASN A 396 -11.86 -29.48 0.17
N ALA A 397 -11.93 -28.93 1.38
CA ALA A 397 -12.06 -27.48 1.63
C ALA A 397 -10.94 -26.65 0.96
N SER A 398 -9.73 -27.22 0.87
CA SER A 398 -8.58 -26.60 0.21
C SER A 398 -8.72 -26.47 -1.30
N LEU A 399 -9.58 -27.28 -1.93
CA LEU A 399 -9.85 -27.30 -3.37
C LEU A 399 -11.12 -26.54 -3.76
N LEU A 400 -11.86 -25.99 -2.79
CA LEU A 400 -13.06 -25.22 -3.06
C LEU A 400 -12.72 -23.96 -3.85
N THR A 401 -13.38 -23.79 -4.99
CA THR A 401 -13.29 -22.56 -5.78
C THR A 401 -13.94 -21.40 -5.04
N GLU A 402 -13.66 -20.16 -5.42
CA GLU A 402 -14.37 -18.99 -4.89
C GLU A 402 -15.89 -19.09 -5.13
N GLU A 403 -16.28 -19.67 -6.26
CA GLU A 403 -17.68 -19.88 -6.60
C GLU A 403 -18.32 -20.95 -5.69
N ASP A 404 -17.64 -22.06 -5.40
CA ASP A 404 -18.11 -23.08 -4.44
C ASP A 404 -18.26 -22.46 -3.05
N ARG A 405 -17.22 -21.78 -2.53
CA ARG A 405 -17.29 -21.10 -1.23
C ARG A 405 -18.43 -20.09 -1.16
N ARG A 406 -18.62 -19.34 -2.24
CA ARG A 406 -19.70 -18.37 -2.35
C ARG A 406 -21.08 -19.03 -2.31
N LYS A 407 -21.26 -20.23 -2.84
CA LYS A 407 -22.56 -20.97 -2.79
C LYS A 407 -22.78 -21.63 -1.44
N ILE A 408 -21.77 -22.27 -0.90
CA ILE A 408 -21.89 -23.11 0.30
C ILE A 408 -22.01 -22.25 1.57
N PHE A 409 -21.13 -21.26 1.77
CA PHE A 409 -21.00 -20.59 3.06
C PHE A 409 -21.71 -19.24 3.15
N GLY A 410 -22.44 -19.01 4.25
CA GLY A 410 -22.81 -17.69 4.75
C GLY A 410 -22.06 -17.41 6.04
N ILE A 411 -21.08 -16.48 6.01
CA ILE A 411 -20.19 -16.24 7.14
C ILE A 411 -20.49 -14.88 7.76
N VAL A 412 -20.75 -14.88 9.06
CA VAL A 412 -20.88 -13.69 9.90
C VAL A 412 -19.63 -13.60 10.78
N PRO A 413 -18.69 -12.70 10.48
CA PRO A 413 -17.45 -12.59 11.23
C PRO A 413 -17.68 -11.96 12.61
N GLN A 414 -16.76 -12.23 13.55
CA GLN A 414 -16.77 -11.67 14.90
C GLN A 414 -16.91 -10.14 14.90
N LYS A 415 -16.17 -9.46 14.03
CA LYS A 415 -16.25 -8.01 13.87
C LYS A 415 -17.19 -7.66 12.71
N ALA A 416 -18.35 -7.11 13.02
CA ALA A 416 -19.28 -6.63 12.02
C ALA A 416 -18.63 -5.59 11.10
N SER A 417 -18.70 -5.81 9.79
CA SER A 417 -18.15 -4.92 8.76
C SER A 417 -19.20 -4.62 7.71
N LEU A 418 -19.53 -3.34 7.56
CA LEU A 418 -20.40 -2.82 6.51
C LEU A 418 -19.62 -1.93 5.58
N PHE A 419 -19.95 -1.99 4.28
CA PHE A 419 -19.34 -1.18 3.26
C PHE A 419 -20.11 0.14 3.06
N ALA A 420 -19.40 1.20 2.73
CA ALA A 420 -20.02 2.46 2.38
C ALA A 420 -20.93 2.31 1.15
N GLY A 421 -22.13 2.86 1.23
CA GLY A 421 -23.18 2.72 0.22
C GLY A 421 -24.55 2.82 0.87
N THR A 422 -25.46 1.86 0.59
CA THR A 422 -26.78 1.75 1.23
C THR A 422 -26.93 0.42 1.96
N ILE A 423 -27.97 0.27 2.79
CA ILE A 423 -28.31 -1.03 3.37
C ILE A 423 -28.54 -2.04 2.25
N LYS A 424 -29.33 -1.69 1.23
CA LYS A 424 -29.59 -2.53 0.05
C LYS A 424 -28.30 -2.96 -0.65
N SER A 425 -27.38 -2.04 -0.90
CA SER A 425 -26.11 -2.37 -1.56
C SER A 425 -25.26 -3.35 -0.76
N ASN A 426 -25.32 -3.29 0.57
CA ASN A 426 -24.66 -4.26 1.45
C ASN A 426 -25.32 -5.66 1.40
N MET A 427 -26.63 -5.74 1.23
CA MET A 427 -27.35 -7.03 1.08
C MET A 427 -27.05 -7.65 -0.29
N LEU A 428 -27.07 -6.84 -1.34
CA LEU A 428 -26.78 -7.28 -2.71
C LEU A 428 -25.34 -7.79 -2.89
N MET A 429 -24.40 -7.45 -2.01
CA MET A 429 -23.06 -8.05 -2.03
C MET A 429 -23.09 -9.58 -1.81
N ALA A 430 -24.05 -10.09 -1.06
CA ALA A 430 -24.20 -11.53 -0.83
C ALA A 430 -24.91 -12.23 -2.00
N ASN A 431 -25.93 -11.59 -2.55
CA ASN A 431 -26.69 -12.07 -3.71
C ASN A 431 -27.13 -10.88 -4.58
N GLU A 432 -26.49 -10.69 -5.73
CA GLU A 432 -26.77 -9.59 -6.65
C GLU A 432 -28.20 -9.62 -7.23
N ASN A 433 -28.83 -10.80 -7.26
CA ASN A 433 -30.17 -11.01 -7.82
C ASN A 433 -31.26 -11.07 -6.73
N ALA A 434 -30.95 -10.72 -5.47
CA ALA A 434 -31.96 -10.71 -4.41
C ALA A 434 -33.01 -9.63 -4.66
N SER A 435 -34.28 -10.02 -4.54
CA SER A 435 -35.39 -9.07 -4.59
C SER A 435 -35.49 -8.26 -3.29
N ASP A 436 -36.21 -7.15 -3.31
CA ASP A 436 -36.43 -6.37 -2.09
C ASP A 436 -37.19 -7.20 -1.04
N GLU A 437 -38.09 -8.10 -1.47
CA GLU A 437 -38.81 -9.05 -0.60
C GLU A 437 -37.82 -10.02 0.07
N ASP A 438 -36.84 -10.58 -0.66
CA ASP A 438 -35.80 -11.44 -0.07
C ASP A 438 -34.97 -10.67 0.95
N ILE A 439 -34.64 -9.42 0.67
CA ILE A 439 -33.88 -8.56 1.58
C ILE A 439 -34.68 -8.28 2.85
N TRP A 440 -35.95 -7.91 2.74
CA TRP A 440 -36.81 -7.66 3.89
C TRP A 440 -37.03 -8.92 4.72
N ALA A 441 -37.21 -10.09 4.10
CA ALA A 441 -37.31 -11.37 4.79
C ALA A 441 -36.03 -11.68 5.59
N ALA A 442 -34.84 -11.44 5.00
CA ALA A 442 -33.58 -11.65 5.70
C ALA A 442 -33.37 -10.64 6.85
N LEU A 443 -33.79 -9.38 6.67
CA LEU A 443 -33.77 -8.38 7.73
C LEU A 443 -34.71 -8.75 8.91
N ASP A 444 -35.89 -9.30 8.62
CA ASP A 444 -36.82 -9.77 9.64
C ASP A 444 -36.23 -10.96 10.41
N LEU A 445 -35.70 -11.95 9.71
CA LEU A 445 -35.01 -13.09 10.31
C LEU A 445 -33.86 -12.66 11.22
N ALA A 446 -33.08 -11.66 10.81
CA ALA A 446 -31.99 -11.09 11.59
C ALA A 446 -32.45 -10.09 12.68
N ARG A 447 -33.74 -9.90 12.89
CA ARG A 447 -34.33 -8.91 13.81
C ARG A 447 -33.84 -7.47 13.51
N ALA A 448 -33.62 -7.17 12.25
CA ALA A 448 -33.16 -5.87 11.79
C ALA A 448 -34.27 -5.03 11.13
N LYS A 449 -35.40 -5.64 10.78
CA LYS A 449 -36.48 -5.01 10.03
C LYS A 449 -36.99 -3.76 10.73
N ASP A 450 -37.34 -3.83 12.02
CA ASP A 450 -37.94 -2.74 12.77
C ASP A 450 -37.13 -1.45 12.68
N PHE A 451 -35.83 -1.50 13.01
CA PHE A 451 -34.99 -0.28 12.99
C PHE A 451 -34.64 0.18 11.56
N VAL A 452 -34.72 -0.70 10.53
CA VAL A 452 -34.52 -0.29 9.13
C VAL A 452 -35.76 0.41 8.59
N GLU A 453 -36.97 -0.06 8.95
CA GLU A 453 -38.23 0.61 8.60
C GLU A 453 -38.37 1.99 9.26
N GLU A 454 -37.81 2.19 10.46
CA GLU A 454 -37.77 3.50 11.14
C GLU A 454 -36.85 4.52 10.46
N LYS A 455 -35.97 4.09 9.55
CA LYS A 455 -35.07 4.98 8.81
C LYS A 455 -35.82 5.71 7.70
N THR A 456 -35.41 6.96 7.41
CA THR A 456 -36.07 7.82 6.42
C THR A 456 -36.08 7.16 5.04
N ASP A 457 -34.95 6.55 4.65
CA ASP A 457 -34.76 5.98 3.31
C ASP A 457 -34.83 4.43 3.33
N ALA A 458 -35.21 3.81 4.46
CA ALA A 458 -35.38 2.37 4.62
C ALA A 458 -34.18 1.56 4.05
N LEU A 459 -34.38 0.78 2.97
CA LEU A 459 -33.31 0.00 2.33
C LEU A 459 -32.24 0.86 1.67
N ASP A 460 -32.58 2.07 1.25
CA ASP A 460 -31.66 3.03 0.63
C ASP A 460 -30.94 3.92 1.65
N GLU A 461 -31.21 3.74 2.95
CA GLU A 461 -30.52 4.44 4.03
C GLU A 461 -28.99 4.35 3.85
N PRO A 462 -28.28 5.49 3.88
CA PRO A 462 -26.84 5.52 3.69
C PRO A 462 -26.08 4.78 4.80
N VAL A 463 -25.11 3.97 4.39
CA VAL A 463 -24.13 3.32 5.26
C VAL A 463 -22.80 4.05 5.08
N THR A 464 -22.29 4.68 6.16
CA THR A 464 -20.98 5.32 6.14
C THR A 464 -19.86 4.28 6.20
N GLN A 465 -18.61 4.69 5.97
CA GLN A 465 -17.44 3.81 6.05
C GLN A 465 -17.43 3.03 7.37
N ASN A 466 -17.35 1.70 7.31
CA ASN A 466 -17.46 0.77 8.44
C ASN A 466 -18.81 0.84 9.19
N GLY A 467 -19.85 1.42 8.62
CA GLY A 467 -21.17 1.55 9.23
C GLY A 467 -21.18 2.38 10.51
N ASN A 468 -20.32 3.43 10.62
CA ASN A 468 -20.16 4.21 11.86
C ASN A 468 -21.42 4.97 12.29
N ASN A 469 -22.42 5.06 11.43
CA ASN A 469 -23.74 5.62 11.72
C ASN A 469 -24.73 4.61 12.34
N PHE A 470 -24.31 3.35 12.55
CA PHE A 470 -25.12 2.31 13.21
C PHE A 470 -24.47 1.89 14.52
N SER A 471 -25.29 1.50 15.50
CA SER A 471 -24.83 0.90 16.76
C SER A 471 -24.18 -0.47 16.51
N GLY A 472 -23.39 -0.98 17.46
CA GLY A 472 -22.75 -2.29 17.35
C GLY A 472 -23.74 -3.43 17.07
N GLY A 473 -24.85 -3.48 17.81
CA GLY A 473 -25.91 -4.47 17.61
C GLY A 473 -26.64 -4.32 16.27
N GLN A 474 -26.87 -3.09 15.80
CA GLN A 474 -27.45 -2.85 14.47
C GLN A 474 -26.53 -3.32 13.37
N LYS A 475 -25.22 -2.99 13.43
CA LYS A 475 -24.22 -3.51 12.48
C LYS A 475 -24.20 -5.01 12.43
N GLN A 476 -24.24 -5.65 13.59
CA GLN A 476 -24.21 -7.11 13.71
C GLN A 476 -25.44 -7.72 13.05
N ARG A 477 -26.66 -7.21 13.35
CA ARG A 477 -27.91 -7.69 12.74
C ARG A 477 -27.91 -7.49 11.22
N LEU A 478 -27.42 -6.37 10.71
CA LEU A 478 -27.27 -6.15 9.25
C LEU A 478 -26.26 -7.13 8.62
N THR A 479 -25.17 -7.45 9.32
CA THR A 479 -24.18 -8.44 8.83
C THR A 479 -24.77 -9.85 8.81
N ILE A 480 -25.60 -10.20 9.81
CA ILE A 480 -26.35 -11.47 9.84
C ILE A 480 -27.36 -11.51 8.69
N ALA A 481 -28.16 -10.44 8.50
CA ALA A 481 -29.11 -10.35 7.40
C ALA A 481 -28.42 -10.56 6.04
N ARG A 482 -27.27 -9.93 5.83
CA ARG A 482 -26.47 -10.12 4.61
C ARG A 482 -26.09 -11.58 4.37
N ALA A 483 -25.71 -12.32 5.40
CA ALA A 483 -25.41 -13.75 5.27
C ALA A 483 -26.67 -14.58 4.95
N LEU A 484 -27.84 -14.21 5.50
CA LEU A 484 -29.13 -14.91 5.31
C LEU A 484 -29.75 -14.65 3.93
N VAL A 485 -29.59 -13.46 3.35
CA VAL A 485 -30.07 -13.15 1.97
C VAL A 485 -29.61 -14.18 0.94
N LYS A 486 -28.45 -14.77 1.19
CA LYS A 486 -27.81 -15.74 0.32
C LYS A 486 -28.46 -17.14 0.38
N LYS A 487 -29.18 -17.47 1.45
CA LYS A 487 -29.73 -18.80 1.74
C LYS A 487 -28.64 -19.89 1.66
N PRO A 488 -27.55 -19.78 2.46
CA PRO A 488 -26.39 -20.67 2.37
C PRO A 488 -26.70 -22.09 2.85
N GLU A 489 -25.93 -23.09 2.35
CA GLU A 489 -25.99 -24.47 2.85
C GLU A 489 -25.37 -24.59 4.25
N ILE A 490 -24.32 -23.82 4.52
CA ILE A 490 -23.62 -23.76 5.81
C ILE A 490 -23.60 -22.30 6.28
N LEU A 491 -24.24 -22.04 7.43
CA LEU A 491 -24.23 -20.73 8.08
C LEU A 491 -23.24 -20.75 9.24
N ILE A 492 -22.28 -19.84 9.22
CA ILE A 492 -21.24 -19.69 10.25
C ILE A 492 -21.45 -18.36 10.98
N LEU A 493 -21.66 -18.46 12.30
CA LEU A 493 -21.83 -17.31 13.21
C LEU A 493 -20.63 -17.25 14.17
N ASP A 494 -19.57 -16.50 13.81
CA ASP A 494 -18.36 -16.38 14.63
C ASP A 494 -18.53 -15.27 15.67
N ASP A 495 -18.82 -15.65 16.93
CA ASP A 495 -19.06 -14.76 18.10
C ASP A 495 -20.00 -13.59 17.79
N SER A 496 -20.92 -13.83 16.85
CA SER A 496 -21.78 -12.81 16.26
C SER A 496 -22.91 -12.35 17.20
N ALA A 497 -23.15 -13.05 18.30
CA ALA A 497 -24.15 -12.71 19.30
C ALA A 497 -23.59 -11.80 20.42
N SER A 498 -22.29 -11.62 20.53
CA SER A 498 -21.65 -10.89 21.64
C SER A 498 -22.08 -9.42 21.76
N ALA A 499 -22.50 -8.79 20.66
CA ALA A 499 -23.00 -7.42 20.60
C ALA A 499 -24.54 -7.31 20.72
N LEU A 500 -25.24 -8.44 20.86
CA LEU A 500 -26.69 -8.51 20.97
C LEU A 500 -27.12 -8.69 22.42
N ASP A 501 -28.31 -8.18 22.76
CA ASP A 501 -28.98 -8.52 24.02
C ASP A 501 -29.56 -9.93 23.98
N TYR A 502 -29.80 -10.50 25.16
CA TYR A 502 -30.27 -11.90 25.30
C TYR A 502 -31.58 -12.17 24.57
N ALA A 503 -32.53 -11.21 24.58
CA ALA A 503 -33.85 -11.41 23.95
C ALA A 503 -33.71 -11.44 22.42
N THR A 504 -32.94 -10.55 21.85
CA THR A 504 -32.64 -10.49 20.41
C THR A 504 -31.87 -11.73 19.96
N GLU A 505 -30.87 -12.18 20.73
CA GLU A 505 -30.12 -13.40 20.46
C GLU A 505 -31.01 -14.64 20.47
N ALA A 506 -31.86 -14.80 21.48
CA ALA A 506 -32.78 -15.93 21.58
C ALA A 506 -33.79 -15.96 20.42
N ALA A 507 -34.34 -14.80 20.06
CA ALA A 507 -35.25 -14.67 18.92
C ALA A 507 -34.56 -15.00 17.59
N LEU A 508 -33.34 -14.50 17.38
CA LEU A 508 -32.52 -14.79 16.20
C LEU A 508 -32.27 -16.30 16.06
N ARG A 509 -31.87 -16.96 17.14
CA ARG A 509 -31.62 -18.40 17.16
C ARG A 509 -32.87 -19.20 16.80
N LYS A 510 -34.05 -18.81 17.36
CA LYS A 510 -35.33 -19.42 17.02
C LYS A 510 -35.67 -19.24 15.53
N ASN A 511 -35.43 -18.05 14.98
CA ASN A 511 -35.63 -17.76 13.56
C ASN A 511 -34.73 -18.62 12.67
N ILE A 512 -33.45 -18.77 13.04
CA ILE A 512 -32.48 -19.59 12.29
C ILE A 512 -32.87 -21.06 12.31
N ALA A 513 -33.30 -21.60 13.45
CA ALA A 513 -33.76 -22.98 13.58
C ALA A 513 -35.06 -23.29 12.79
N SER A 514 -35.81 -22.25 12.40
CA SER A 514 -37.05 -22.39 11.61
C SER A 514 -36.87 -22.05 10.12
N LEU A 515 -35.62 -21.94 9.63
CA LEU A 515 -35.36 -21.63 8.22
C LEU A 515 -35.84 -22.75 7.29
N PRO A 516 -36.61 -22.44 6.24
CA PRO A 516 -37.24 -23.45 5.39
C PRO A 516 -36.27 -24.25 4.51
N TYR A 517 -35.03 -23.85 4.41
CA TYR A 517 -33.98 -24.51 3.61
C TYR A 517 -32.98 -25.33 4.47
N ASP A 518 -33.25 -25.45 5.79
CA ASP A 518 -32.54 -26.29 6.76
C ASP A 518 -31.00 -26.24 6.63
N PRO A 519 -30.39 -25.09 6.87
CA PRO A 519 -28.92 -24.95 6.75
C PRO A 519 -28.22 -25.68 7.90
N THR A 520 -27.02 -26.18 7.65
CA THR A 520 -26.11 -26.59 8.73
C THR A 520 -25.53 -25.32 9.39
N VAL A 521 -25.66 -25.19 10.72
CA VAL A 521 -25.30 -23.97 11.43
C VAL A 521 -24.12 -24.20 12.36
N PHE A 522 -23.07 -23.39 12.23
CA PHE A 522 -21.97 -23.35 13.19
C PHE A 522 -22.07 -22.07 14.03
N ILE A 523 -22.22 -22.22 15.33
CA ILE A 523 -22.27 -21.11 16.30
C ILE A 523 -21.00 -21.15 17.14
N VAL A 524 -20.10 -20.21 16.91
CA VAL A 524 -18.93 -20.01 17.77
C VAL A 524 -19.29 -19.01 18.84
N SER A 525 -19.11 -19.36 20.09
CA SER A 525 -19.39 -18.46 21.20
C SER A 525 -18.48 -18.74 22.41
N GLN A 526 -18.29 -17.72 23.22
CA GLN A 526 -17.72 -17.86 24.57
C GLN A 526 -18.81 -18.02 25.62
N ARG A 527 -20.09 -17.86 25.25
CA ARG A 527 -21.24 -17.97 26.13
C ARG A 527 -21.89 -19.37 26.00
N ALA A 528 -21.95 -20.12 27.09
CA ALA A 528 -22.62 -21.40 27.11
C ALA A 528 -24.11 -21.29 26.74
N SER A 529 -24.79 -20.19 27.14
CA SER A 529 -26.19 -19.90 26.78
C SER A 529 -26.48 -19.85 25.29
N SER A 530 -25.51 -19.46 24.49
CA SER A 530 -25.64 -19.33 23.03
C SER A 530 -25.66 -20.69 22.32
N ILE A 531 -25.04 -21.73 22.92
CA ILE A 531 -24.77 -23.01 22.26
C ILE A 531 -25.39 -24.21 22.96
N MET A 532 -25.92 -24.04 24.18
CA MET A 532 -26.46 -25.17 24.98
C MET A 532 -27.62 -25.94 24.31
N HIS A 533 -28.23 -25.35 23.29
CA HIS A 533 -29.30 -25.98 22.50
C HIS A 533 -28.81 -26.53 21.15
N ALA A 534 -27.50 -26.53 20.89
CA ALA A 534 -26.95 -27.13 19.70
C ALA A 534 -27.05 -28.66 19.74
N ASP A 535 -27.21 -29.28 18.56
CA ASP A 535 -27.26 -30.74 18.42
C ASP A 535 -25.96 -31.41 18.83
N THR A 536 -24.86 -30.72 18.60
CA THR A 536 -23.52 -31.15 19.02
C THR A 536 -22.70 -29.92 19.43
N ILE A 537 -21.99 -30.02 20.53
CA ILE A 537 -21.07 -28.99 21.03
C ILE A 537 -19.66 -29.55 20.97
N ILE A 538 -18.76 -28.77 20.40
CA ILE A 538 -17.30 -29.01 20.34
C ILE A 538 -16.64 -28.08 21.35
N VAL A 539 -15.99 -28.66 22.35
CA VAL A 539 -15.23 -27.92 23.37
C VAL A 539 -13.77 -27.92 22.98
N LEU A 540 -13.20 -26.71 22.75
CA LEU A 540 -11.79 -26.53 22.39
C LEU A 540 -10.99 -26.05 23.59
N ASN A 541 -9.82 -26.66 23.81
CA ASN A 541 -8.82 -26.24 24.76
C ASN A 541 -7.43 -26.28 24.09
N ASP A 542 -6.71 -25.16 24.11
CA ASP A 542 -5.33 -25.05 23.58
C ASP A 542 -5.15 -25.74 22.22
N GLY A 543 -6.09 -25.53 21.30
CA GLY A 543 -6.05 -26.06 19.94
C GLY A 543 -6.55 -27.49 19.78
N ALA A 544 -6.81 -28.20 20.84
CA ALA A 544 -7.31 -29.59 20.80
C ALA A 544 -8.79 -29.67 21.22
N VAL A 545 -9.45 -30.78 20.84
CA VAL A 545 -10.79 -31.08 21.26
C VAL A 545 -10.76 -31.66 22.67
N ALA A 546 -11.36 -30.97 23.66
CA ALA A 546 -11.52 -31.41 25.02
C ALA A 546 -12.77 -32.30 25.21
N GLY A 547 -13.80 -32.10 24.39
CA GLY A 547 -15.02 -32.90 24.41
C GLY A 547 -15.94 -32.63 23.25
N ILE A 548 -16.71 -33.62 22.82
CA ILE A 548 -17.76 -33.52 21.81
C ILE A 548 -18.99 -34.23 22.34
N GLY A 549 -20.15 -33.59 22.26
CA GLY A 549 -21.43 -34.19 22.67
C GLY A 549 -22.52 -33.14 22.80
N THR A 550 -23.67 -33.57 23.32
CA THR A 550 -24.77 -32.67 23.68
C THR A 550 -24.47 -31.93 24.99
N HIS A 551 -25.26 -30.92 25.32
CA HIS A 551 -25.12 -30.18 26.57
C HIS A 551 -25.15 -31.12 27.80
N ASP A 552 -26.14 -32.03 27.85
CA ASP A 552 -26.34 -32.95 28.97
C ASP A 552 -25.20 -33.97 29.11
N GLU A 553 -24.65 -34.43 27.99
CA GLU A 553 -23.48 -35.31 27.99
C GLU A 553 -22.22 -34.57 28.48
N LEU A 554 -21.96 -33.37 27.99
CA LEU A 554 -20.76 -32.63 28.30
C LEU A 554 -20.70 -32.08 29.73
N ILE A 555 -21.84 -31.76 30.33
CA ILE A 555 -21.92 -31.39 31.75
C ILE A 555 -21.40 -32.52 32.65
N ASN A 556 -21.58 -33.78 32.23
CA ASN A 556 -21.18 -34.94 32.99
C ASN A 556 -19.83 -35.54 32.59
N SER A 557 -19.35 -35.28 31.37
CA SER A 557 -18.16 -35.93 30.80
C SER A 557 -16.98 -34.99 30.55
N CYS A 558 -17.19 -33.66 30.54
CA CYS A 558 -16.15 -32.68 30.20
C CYS A 558 -16.01 -31.61 31.32
N ASP A 559 -15.00 -31.75 32.15
CA ASP A 559 -14.76 -30.82 33.27
C ASP A 559 -14.63 -29.36 32.82
N LEU A 560 -13.97 -29.11 31.69
CA LEU A 560 -13.81 -27.77 31.13
C LEU A 560 -15.16 -27.14 30.73
N TYR A 561 -16.04 -27.92 30.08
CA TYR A 561 -17.37 -27.44 29.72
C TYR A 561 -18.21 -27.11 30.95
N LYS A 562 -18.15 -27.97 31.94
CA LYS A 562 -18.81 -27.78 33.24
C LYS A 562 -18.29 -26.51 33.94
N GLU A 563 -17.00 -26.30 33.99
CA GLU A 563 -16.39 -25.11 34.59
C GLU A 563 -16.87 -23.84 33.89
N ILE A 564 -16.87 -23.82 32.53
CA ILE A 564 -17.37 -22.69 31.73
C ILE A 564 -18.84 -22.41 32.04
N TYR A 565 -19.66 -23.48 32.10
CA TYR A 565 -21.07 -23.36 32.38
C TYR A 565 -21.33 -22.86 33.80
N ASP A 566 -20.74 -23.48 34.81
CA ASP A 566 -20.91 -23.12 36.23
C ASP A 566 -20.44 -21.68 36.50
N THR A 567 -19.34 -21.23 35.88
CA THR A 567 -18.85 -19.87 36.02
C THR A 567 -19.82 -18.83 35.47
N GLN A 568 -20.59 -19.16 34.44
CA GLN A 568 -21.55 -18.23 33.81
C GLN A 568 -22.92 -18.24 34.50
N PHE A 569 -23.36 -19.38 35.03
CA PHE A 569 -24.67 -19.52 35.63
C PHE A 569 -24.69 -19.46 37.16
N SER A 570 -23.58 -19.83 37.84
CA SER A 570 -23.49 -19.73 39.31
C SER A 570 -23.41 -18.29 39.84
N LYS A 571 -22.97 -17.32 39.02
CA LYS A 571 -22.96 -15.89 39.36
C LYS A 571 -24.30 -15.16 39.14
N GLY A 572 -25.32 -15.81 38.56
CA GLY A 572 -26.66 -15.24 38.32
C GLY A 572 -27.62 -15.35 39.50
N GLY A 573 -27.20 -15.90 40.64
CA GLY A 573 -28.05 -16.11 41.82
C GLY A 573 -27.92 -15.11 42.96
N VAL A 574 -27.13 -14.04 42.78
CA VAL A 574 -27.01 -12.97 43.80
C VAL A 574 -26.91 -11.61 43.08
N GLN A 575 -28.00 -11.03 42.67
CA GLN A 575 -28.38 -9.62 42.71
C GLN A 575 -29.86 -9.45 42.48
#